data_25e90fe7a0e023205fe9e411c7ed381f
#
_entry.id   25e90fe7a0e023205fe9e411c7ed381f
#
_cell.length_a   1.000
_cell.length_b   1.000
_cell.length_c   1.000
_cell.angle_alpha   90.00
_cell.angle_beta   90.00
_cell.angle_gamma   90.00
#
_symmetry.space_group_name_H-M   'P 1'
#
loop_
_entity.id
_entity.type
_entity.pdbx_description
1 polymer ?
#
loop_
_entity_poly.entity_id
_entity_poly.type
_entity_poly.pdbx_seq_one_letter_code
_entity_poly.pdbx_strand_id
1 'polypeptide(L)'
;MLSVLPRPGEVGGTSELVHCTAADLARLPYSLDPGHYVVGTGSTGLGLSLAIMSGVYALVMAGSALSMTRPPPGFSVPGYVSPTGSGASVPVENVLRTPQFWLLFSTATLLATGGMSLMSVASPMVQEVFTSSLPHIVTPTWAAGYVMSLSVANLSGRVVWAWVSDKVGRRQTFNILCLSSVPLYLAMPGLISLCVSDPTSPLSPLYLAGFCLSSFLAVTIMGGVFSVLPPYEADLYGSKYVGAIHGKFLPFSTIRGIVGPMLLLHLRSVEEAKSIQEILRNVDPDVFLSTFGADISSAAVLVESKAVTLSKLVSILPPDMSDPSPFLYSSTMYSMAALAACSAVLHASLKPVDRKYFEK
;
A
#
# COMPACT_ATOMS: atom_id res chain seq x y z
N MET A 1 7.13 21.70 -7.17
CA MET A 1 6.49 22.90 -6.59
C MET A 1 7.26 24.10 -7.02
N LEU A 2 6.67 24.97 -7.80
CA LEU A 2 7.34 26.08 -8.42
C LEU A 2 6.56 27.35 -8.12
N SER A 3 7.23 28.34 -7.57
CA SER A 3 6.67 29.69 -7.49
C SER A 3 7.61 30.68 -8.19
N VAL A 4 7.03 31.77 -8.69
CA VAL A 4 7.76 32.81 -9.41
C VAL A 4 8.81 33.41 -8.49
N LEU A 5 10.00 33.65 -9.01
CA LEU A 5 11.14 34.29 -8.34
C LEU A 5 10.77 35.54 -7.55
N PRO A 6 11.34 35.73 -6.37
CA PRO A 6 11.34 37.06 -5.73
C PRO A 6 12.03 38.07 -6.64
N ARG A 7 11.59 39.33 -6.54
CA ARG A 7 12.12 40.45 -7.34
C ARG A 7 13.66 40.56 -7.19
N PRO A 8 14.37 41.01 -8.24
CA PRO A 8 15.82 41.21 -8.16
C PRO A 8 16.15 42.15 -7.00
N GLY A 9 16.86 41.66 -5.99
CA GLY A 9 17.25 42.42 -4.79
C GLY A 9 17.02 41.69 -3.46
N GLU A 10 16.24 40.61 -3.41
CA GLU A 10 15.93 39.86 -2.15
C GLU A 10 16.63 38.49 -2.03
N VAL A 11 17.74 38.29 -2.77
CA VAL A 11 18.48 37.03 -2.71
C VAL A 11 19.56 37.11 -1.64
N GLY A 12 19.11 36.93 -0.38
CA GLY A 12 20.00 36.86 0.80
C GLY A 12 20.03 35.51 1.49
N GLY A 13 19.50 34.43 0.88
CA GLY A 13 19.50 33.08 1.42
C GLY A 13 19.89 32.05 0.37
N THR A 14 20.42 30.90 0.79
CA THR A 14 20.73 29.74 -0.06
C THR A 14 19.45 29.09 -0.57
N SER A 15 18.70 29.78 -1.44
CA SER A 15 17.51 29.26 -2.08
C SER A 15 17.92 28.47 -3.32
N GLU A 16 17.51 27.23 -3.41
CA GLU A 16 17.72 26.40 -4.58
C GLU A 16 16.84 26.89 -5.73
N LEU A 17 17.48 27.22 -6.87
CA LEU A 17 16.82 27.67 -8.08
C LEU A 17 16.78 26.54 -9.10
N VAL A 18 15.61 26.27 -9.66
CA VAL A 18 15.43 25.29 -10.72
C VAL A 18 14.97 26.00 -11.99
N HIS A 19 15.66 25.77 -13.10
CA HIS A 19 15.22 26.22 -14.42
C HIS A 19 14.16 25.25 -14.95
N CYS A 20 12.95 25.76 -15.24
CA CYS A 20 11.85 25.00 -15.78
C CYS A 20 11.62 25.34 -17.24
N THR A 21 11.56 24.31 -18.05
CA THR A 21 11.23 24.40 -19.47
C THR A 21 9.72 24.38 -19.68
N ALA A 22 9.25 24.73 -20.88
CA ALA A 22 7.84 24.63 -21.23
C ALA A 22 7.29 23.20 -21.07
N ALA A 23 8.10 22.17 -21.30
CA ALA A 23 7.73 20.77 -21.13
C ALA A 23 7.50 20.38 -19.66
N ASP A 24 8.29 20.95 -18.74
CA ASP A 24 8.13 20.73 -17.30
C ASP A 24 6.85 21.40 -16.79
N LEU A 25 6.55 22.59 -17.30
CA LEU A 25 5.41 23.40 -16.91
C LEU A 25 4.08 22.92 -17.53
N ALA A 26 4.12 22.23 -18.69
CA ALA A 26 2.94 21.68 -19.35
C ALA A 26 2.21 20.60 -18.49
N ARG A 27 2.86 20.08 -17.46
CA ARG A 27 2.27 19.13 -16.49
C ARG A 27 1.48 19.81 -15.38
N LEU A 28 1.54 21.12 -15.28
CA LEU A 28 0.83 21.87 -14.23
C LEU A 28 -0.57 22.24 -14.69
N PRO A 29 -1.57 22.30 -13.78
CA PRO A 29 -2.95 22.64 -14.10
C PRO A 29 -3.16 24.14 -14.41
N TYR A 30 -2.13 24.93 -14.47
CA TYR A 30 -2.12 26.36 -14.75
C TYR A 30 -0.93 26.72 -15.64
N SER A 31 -1.08 27.73 -16.46
CA SER A 31 -0.03 28.20 -17.38
C SER A 31 1.00 29.06 -16.63
N LEU A 32 2.26 28.70 -16.74
CA LEU A 32 3.41 29.48 -16.29
C LEU A 32 4.38 29.66 -17.45
N ASP A 33 5.11 30.75 -17.45
CA ASP A 33 6.15 31.02 -18.46
C ASP A 33 7.44 30.27 -18.09
N PRO A 34 8.17 29.72 -19.10
CA PRO A 34 9.47 29.11 -18.85
C PRO A 34 10.43 30.09 -18.15
N GLY A 35 11.18 29.61 -17.15
CA GLY A 35 12.05 30.46 -16.37
C GLY A 35 12.63 29.79 -15.13
N HIS A 36 13.25 30.61 -14.29
CA HIS A 36 13.82 30.15 -13.03
C HIS A 36 12.80 30.27 -11.89
N TYR A 37 12.70 29.22 -11.09
CA TYR A 37 11.75 29.13 -9.98
C TYR A 37 12.47 28.70 -8.69
N VAL A 38 12.08 29.27 -7.56
CA VAL A 38 12.63 28.94 -6.24
C VAL A 38 11.95 27.67 -5.72
N VAL A 39 12.74 26.65 -5.37
CA VAL A 39 12.22 25.39 -4.83
C VAL A 39 11.57 25.63 -3.46
N GLY A 40 10.39 25.06 -3.25
CA GLY A 40 9.68 25.11 -1.97
C GLY A 40 8.84 26.37 -1.72
N THR A 41 8.83 27.36 -2.61
CA THR A 41 8.04 28.60 -2.44
C THR A 41 6.66 28.57 -3.09
N GLY A 42 6.37 27.54 -3.90
CA GLY A 42 5.08 27.37 -4.56
C GLY A 42 4.02 26.78 -3.64
N SER A 43 2.75 27.08 -3.94
CA SER A 43 1.62 26.41 -3.30
C SER A 43 1.16 25.21 -4.13
N THR A 44 1.17 24.01 -3.54
CA THR A 44 0.53 22.81 -4.14
C THR A 44 -0.98 22.85 -4.12
N GLY A 45 -1.59 23.82 -3.47
CA GLY A 45 -3.02 23.80 -3.13
C GLY A 45 -3.36 22.76 -2.05
N LEU A 46 -2.38 21.99 -1.54
CA LEU A 46 -2.60 20.92 -0.57
C LEU A 46 -3.28 21.44 0.70
N GLY A 47 -2.82 22.58 1.25
CA GLY A 47 -3.38 23.17 2.45
C GLY A 47 -4.85 23.54 2.28
N LEU A 48 -5.21 24.18 1.17
CA LEU A 48 -6.61 24.54 0.87
C LEU A 48 -7.46 23.28 0.65
N SER A 49 -6.99 22.30 -0.11
CA SER A 49 -7.69 21.04 -0.35
C SER A 49 -7.96 20.29 0.95
N LEU A 50 -6.97 20.18 1.82
CA LEU A 50 -7.13 19.55 3.14
C LEU A 50 -8.09 20.32 4.03
N ALA A 51 -8.07 21.65 4.02
CA ALA A 51 -8.99 22.47 4.80
C ALA A 51 -10.44 22.28 4.35
N ILE A 52 -10.69 22.30 3.03
CA ILE A 52 -12.04 22.06 2.47
C ILE A 52 -12.52 20.65 2.82
N MET A 53 -11.69 19.62 2.59
CA MET A 53 -12.04 18.23 2.90
C MET A 53 -12.31 18.05 4.40
N SER A 54 -11.50 18.63 5.27
CA SER A 54 -11.70 18.58 6.72
C SER A 54 -13.00 19.24 7.13
N GLY A 55 -13.35 20.39 6.53
CA GLY A 55 -14.62 21.06 6.76
C GLY A 55 -15.83 20.20 6.36
N VAL A 56 -15.78 19.60 5.16
CA VAL A 56 -16.82 18.68 4.69
C VAL A 56 -16.97 17.47 5.62
N TYR A 57 -15.85 16.82 5.97
CA TYR A 57 -15.90 15.69 6.89
C TYR A 57 -16.43 16.07 8.28
N ALA A 58 -16.02 17.21 8.81
CA ALA A 58 -16.52 17.69 10.10
C ALA A 58 -18.04 17.90 10.09
N LEU A 59 -18.58 18.50 9.03
CA LEU A 59 -20.04 18.69 8.86
C LEU A 59 -20.78 17.36 8.76
N VAL A 60 -20.32 16.44 7.93
CA VAL A 60 -20.94 15.12 7.78
C VAL A 60 -20.87 14.32 9.08
N MET A 61 -19.72 14.32 9.75
CA MET A 61 -19.55 13.63 11.04
C MET A 61 -20.42 14.24 12.14
N ALA A 62 -20.49 15.56 12.23
CA ALA A 62 -21.35 16.23 13.20
C ALA A 62 -22.83 15.91 12.96
N GLY A 63 -23.30 15.99 11.71
CA GLY A 63 -24.66 15.61 11.34
C GLY A 63 -24.98 14.14 11.68
N SER A 64 -24.06 13.24 11.37
CA SER A 64 -24.21 11.82 11.73
C SER A 64 -24.22 11.60 13.24
N ALA A 65 -23.33 12.25 13.99
CA ALA A 65 -23.28 12.14 15.45
C ALA A 65 -24.55 12.65 16.13
N LEU A 66 -25.12 13.75 15.64
CA LEU A 66 -26.37 14.31 16.16
C LEU A 66 -27.60 13.44 15.85
N SER A 67 -27.55 12.64 14.77
CA SER A 67 -28.63 11.71 14.40
C SER A 67 -28.57 10.37 15.15
N MET A 68 -27.43 10.03 15.78
CA MET A 68 -27.28 8.77 16.51
C MET A 68 -27.90 8.85 17.89
N THR A 69 -28.82 7.93 18.20
CA THR A 69 -29.42 7.74 19.51
C THR A 69 -29.06 6.38 20.07
N ARG A 70 -28.91 6.29 21.39
CA ARG A 70 -28.70 4.96 22.04
C ARG A 70 -30.01 4.19 22.04
N PRO A 71 -29.99 2.87 21.78
CA PRO A 71 -31.15 2.03 22.00
C PRO A 71 -31.64 2.15 23.44
N PRO A 72 -32.96 2.10 23.68
CA PRO A 72 -33.51 2.14 25.03
C PRO A 72 -33.03 0.93 25.86
N PRO A 73 -32.96 1.07 27.20
CA PRO A 73 -32.60 -0.07 28.06
C PRO A 73 -33.54 -1.26 27.82
N GLY A 74 -32.99 -2.44 27.65
CA GLY A 74 -33.75 -3.68 27.37
C GLY A 74 -34.08 -3.91 25.88
N PHE A 75 -33.63 -3.04 24.96
CA PHE A 75 -33.81 -3.28 23.53
C PHE A 75 -33.05 -4.53 23.08
N SER A 76 -33.76 -5.47 22.46
CA SER A 76 -33.19 -6.64 21.77
C SER A 76 -33.70 -6.69 20.34
N VAL A 77 -32.83 -7.06 19.40
CA VAL A 77 -33.26 -7.26 18.01
C VAL A 77 -34.14 -8.52 17.92
N PRO A 78 -35.39 -8.41 17.44
CA PRO A 78 -36.24 -9.58 17.31
C PRO A 78 -35.60 -10.68 16.46
N GLY A 79 -35.57 -11.91 16.95
CA GLY A 79 -34.97 -13.06 16.24
C GLY A 79 -33.42 -13.16 16.29
N TYR A 80 -32.74 -12.23 16.96
CA TYR A 80 -31.30 -12.37 17.18
C TYR A 80 -31.00 -13.33 18.32
N VAL A 81 -30.42 -14.47 17.98
CA VAL A 81 -29.85 -15.42 18.93
C VAL A 81 -28.35 -15.22 18.93
N SER A 82 -27.76 -14.87 20.09
CA SER A 82 -26.30 -14.72 20.20
C SER A 82 -25.62 -16.05 19.80
N PRO A 83 -24.62 -16.03 18.89
CA PRO A 83 -23.90 -17.26 18.49
C PRO A 83 -23.24 -17.98 19.69
N THR A 84 -22.91 -17.24 20.73
CA THR A 84 -22.35 -17.74 21.99
C THR A 84 -23.43 -18.20 22.95
N GLY A 85 -24.29 -19.12 22.57
CA GLY A 85 -25.43 -19.76 23.25
C GLY A 85 -25.59 -19.71 24.79
N SER A 86 -24.72 -19.09 25.52
CA SER A 86 -24.70 -19.01 26.99
C SER A 86 -24.71 -17.57 27.55
N GLY A 87 -24.69 -16.51 26.72
CA GLY A 87 -24.57 -15.14 27.21
C GLY A 87 -23.26 -14.80 27.91
N ALA A 88 -22.37 -15.79 28.10
CA ALA A 88 -21.07 -15.60 28.75
C ALA A 88 -20.11 -14.85 27.83
N SER A 89 -19.42 -13.87 28.37
CA SER A 89 -18.44 -13.06 27.64
C SER A 89 -17.12 -12.99 28.40
N VAL A 90 -16.04 -12.77 27.68
CA VAL A 90 -14.71 -12.62 28.30
C VAL A 90 -14.54 -11.15 28.71
N PRO A 91 -14.23 -10.86 29.98
CA PRO A 91 -13.92 -9.50 30.44
C PRO A 91 -12.70 -8.93 29.70
N VAL A 92 -12.70 -7.61 29.46
CA VAL A 92 -11.66 -6.93 28.70
C VAL A 92 -10.26 -7.14 29.28
N GLU A 93 -10.14 -7.21 30.61
CA GLU A 93 -8.89 -7.43 31.33
C GLU A 93 -8.27 -8.81 31.03
N ASN A 94 -9.11 -9.81 30.73
CA ASN A 94 -8.67 -11.16 30.46
C ASN A 94 -8.28 -11.39 28.99
N VAL A 95 -8.78 -10.57 28.06
CA VAL A 95 -8.58 -10.77 26.61
C VAL A 95 -7.10 -10.80 26.25
N LEU A 96 -6.31 -9.83 26.75
CA LEU A 96 -4.86 -9.74 26.47
C LEU A 96 -4.06 -10.93 27.03
N ARG A 97 -4.64 -11.68 27.98
CA ARG A 97 -4.03 -12.89 28.57
C ARG A 97 -4.31 -14.13 27.75
N THR A 98 -5.22 -14.04 26.75
CA THR A 98 -5.55 -15.17 25.88
C THR A 98 -4.57 -15.26 24.71
N PRO A 99 -4.05 -16.44 24.37
CA PRO A 99 -3.22 -16.62 23.18
C PRO A 99 -3.99 -16.32 21.89
N GLN A 100 -5.31 -16.48 21.89
CA GLN A 100 -6.19 -16.19 20.76
C GLN A 100 -6.13 -14.72 20.35
N PHE A 101 -6.00 -13.79 21.31
CA PHE A 101 -5.85 -12.37 21.01
C PHE A 101 -4.60 -12.13 20.16
N TRP A 102 -3.45 -12.62 20.61
CA TRP A 102 -2.18 -12.38 19.94
C TRP A 102 -2.10 -13.10 18.58
N LEU A 103 -2.66 -14.30 18.48
CA LEU A 103 -2.75 -15.03 17.22
C LEU A 103 -3.62 -14.31 16.20
N LEU A 104 -4.80 -13.86 16.57
CA LEU A 104 -5.71 -13.15 15.67
C LEU A 104 -5.18 -11.75 15.34
N PHE A 105 -4.62 -11.03 16.32
CA PHE A 105 -3.99 -9.74 16.13
C PHE A 105 -2.83 -9.81 15.12
N SER A 106 -1.93 -10.77 15.31
CA SER A 106 -0.79 -10.98 14.40
C SER A 106 -1.27 -11.41 13.01
N THR A 107 -2.24 -12.32 12.94
CA THR A 107 -2.85 -12.74 11.66
C THR A 107 -3.41 -11.54 10.90
N ALA A 108 -4.23 -10.72 11.54
CA ALA A 108 -4.83 -9.53 10.91
C ALA A 108 -3.77 -8.51 10.49
N THR A 109 -2.75 -8.30 11.32
CA THR A 109 -1.63 -7.38 11.02
C THR A 109 -0.86 -7.84 9.78
N LEU A 110 -0.37 -9.09 9.78
CA LEU A 110 0.45 -9.61 8.68
C LEU A 110 -0.33 -9.66 7.38
N LEU A 111 -1.57 -10.15 7.42
CA LEU A 111 -2.43 -10.27 6.25
C LEU A 111 -2.75 -8.92 5.61
N ALA A 112 -3.09 -7.91 6.43
CA ALA A 112 -3.46 -6.60 5.92
C ALA A 112 -2.25 -5.72 5.52
N THR A 113 -1.03 -6.09 5.91
CA THR A 113 0.21 -5.36 5.59
C THR A 113 0.46 -5.34 4.08
N GLY A 114 0.26 -6.45 3.37
CA GLY A 114 0.51 -6.53 1.94
C GLY A 114 -0.37 -5.59 1.10
N GLY A 115 -1.67 -5.54 1.36
CA GLY A 115 -2.57 -4.61 0.68
C GLY A 115 -2.22 -3.14 0.96
N MET A 116 -1.80 -2.82 2.19
CA MET A 116 -1.37 -1.47 2.55
C MET A 116 -0.08 -1.07 1.84
N SER A 117 0.88 -2.00 1.72
CA SER A 117 2.12 -1.78 0.95
C SER A 117 1.82 -1.44 -0.51
N LEU A 118 0.98 -2.24 -1.18
CA LEU A 118 0.58 -1.98 -2.57
C LEU A 118 -0.08 -0.61 -2.74
N MET A 119 -1.03 -0.27 -1.87
CA MET A 119 -1.76 1.01 -1.96
C MET A 119 -0.85 2.22 -1.77
N SER A 120 0.18 2.11 -0.93
CA SER A 120 1.05 3.25 -0.58
C SER A 120 1.88 3.77 -1.74
N VAL A 121 2.23 2.91 -2.70
CA VAL A 121 3.07 3.25 -3.85
C VAL A 121 2.43 2.83 -5.19
N ALA A 122 1.13 2.61 -5.23
CA ALA A 122 0.45 2.03 -6.37
C ALA A 122 0.73 2.76 -7.70
N SER A 123 0.63 4.10 -7.73
CA SER A 123 0.85 4.89 -8.95
C SER A 123 2.32 4.89 -9.41
N PRO A 124 3.32 5.23 -8.57
CA PRO A 124 4.71 5.15 -9.00
C PRO A 124 5.14 3.72 -9.34
N MET A 125 4.67 2.71 -8.60
CA MET A 125 5.02 1.32 -8.86
C MET A 125 4.60 0.86 -10.25
N VAL A 126 3.33 1.05 -10.66
CA VAL A 126 2.88 0.58 -11.99
C VAL A 126 3.55 1.35 -13.12
N GLN A 127 3.87 2.63 -12.92
CA GLN A 127 4.60 3.41 -13.91
C GLN A 127 6.05 2.92 -14.03
N GLU A 128 6.74 2.69 -12.92
CA GLU A 128 8.12 2.23 -12.91
C GLU A 128 8.25 0.82 -13.52
N VAL A 129 7.27 -0.05 -13.25
CA VAL A 129 7.29 -1.44 -13.71
C VAL A 129 6.90 -1.59 -15.18
N PHE A 130 5.89 -0.87 -15.65
CA PHE A 130 5.25 -1.19 -16.94
C PHE A 130 5.39 -0.11 -18.01
N THR A 131 5.85 1.12 -17.70
CA THR A 131 5.93 2.19 -18.72
C THR A 131 6.91 1.86 -19.84
N SER A 132 8.04 1.21 -19.52
CA SER A 132 9.01 0.79 -20.55
C SER A 132 8.44 -0.24 -21.52
N SER A 133 7.63 -1.19 -21.02
CA SER A 133 7.04 -2.26 -21.82
C SER A 133 5.73 -1.86 -22.53
N LEU A 134 4.91 -1.03 -21.88
CA LEU A 134 3.58 -0.65 -22.36
C LEU A 134 3.34 0.86 -22.26
N PRO A 135 4.17 1.71 -22.92
CA PRO A 135 4.10 3.17 -22.80
C PRO A 135 2.78 3.78 -23.26
N HIS A 136 2.09 3.13 -24.22
CA HIS A 136 0.81 3.60 -24.75
C HIS A 136 -0.38 3.29 -23.82
N ILE A 137 -0.23 2.33 -22.88
CA ILE A 137 -1.27 1.95 -21.94
C ILE A 137 -1.00 2.61 -20.58
N VAL A 138 0.20 2.42 -20.04
CA VAL A 138 0.56 2.87 -18.68
C VAL A 138 1.00 4.33 -18.71
N THR A 139 0.02 5.21 -18.83
CA THR A 139 0.20 6.66 -18.73
C THR A 139 -0.02 7.14 -17.29
N PRO A 140 0.41 8.35 -16.90
CA PRO A 140 0.09 8.91 -15.59
C PRO A 140 -1.41 8.95 -15.26
N THR A 141 -2.26 9.23 -16.27
CA THR A 141 -3.72 9.21 -16.12
C THR A 141 -4.24 7.80 -15.87
N TRP A 142 -3.73 6.81 -16.59
CA TRP A 142 -4.06 5.40 -16.37
C TRP A 142 -3.63 4.95 -14.96
N ALA A 143 -2.44 5.31 -14.53
CA ALA A 143 -1.93 5.00 -13.18
C ALA A 143 -2.81 5.62 -12.07
N ALA A 144 -3.33 6.84 -12.28
CA ALA A 144 -4.30 7.43 -11.36
C ALA A 144 -5.61 6.63 -11.32
N GLY A 145 -6.12 6.18 -12.48
CA GLY A 145 -7.27 5.29 -12.59
C GLY A 145 -7.07 3.95 -11.87
N TYR A 146 -5.86 3.39 -11.98
CA TYR A 146 -5.48 2.17 -11.24
C TYR A 146 -5.57 2.38 -9.72
N VAL A 147 -5.05 3.49 -9.18
CA VAL A 147 -5.17 3.82 -7.74
C VAL A 147 -6.63 3.96 -7.31
N MET A 148 -7.46 4.61 -8.13
CA MET A 148 -8.89 4.70 -7.87
C MET A 148 -9.55 3.31 -7.83
N SER A 149 -9.19 2.41 -8.76
CA SER A 149 -9.70 1.04 -8.78
C SER A 149 -9.32 0.25 -7.52
N LEU A 150 -8.10 0.42 -7.01
CA LEU A 150 -7.69 -0.19 -5.73
C LEU A 150 -8.50 0.35 -4.53
N SER A 151 -8.87 1.63 -4.55
CA SER A 151 -9.74 2.20 -3.51
C SER A 151 -11.16 1.60 -3.57
N VAL A 152 -11.70 1.41 -4.77
CA VAL A 152 -12.97 0.69 -4.98
C VAL A 152 -12.86 -0.78 -4.55
N ALA A 153 -11.73 -1.43 -4.82
CA ALA A 153 -11.44 -2.78 -4.37
C ALA A 153 -11.48 -2.89 -2.83
N ASN A 154 -10.84 -1.96 -2.14
CA ASN A 154 -10.86 -1.92 -0.67
C ASN A 154 -12.29 -1.78 -0.12
N LEU A 155 -13.07 -0.87 -0.70
CA LEU A 155 -14.46 -0.66 -0.32
C LEU A 155 -15.32 -1.90 -0.59
N SER A 156 -15.26 -2.45 -1.82
CA SER A 156 -16.03 -3.65 -2.21
C SER A 156 -15.64 -4.86 -1.35
N GLY A 157 -14.37 -4.99 -1.02
CA GLY A 157 -13.87 -6.04 -0.15
C GLY A 157 -14.54 -6.05 1.22
N ARG A 158 -14.82 -4.89 1.80
CA ARG A 158 -15.54 -4.78 3.08
C ARG A 158 -16.94 -5.35 3.02
N VAL A 159 -17.64 -5.13 1.91
CA VAL A 159 -19.02 -5.61 1.72
C VAL A 159 -19.02 -7.10 1.35
N VAL A 160 -18.23 -7.48 0.34
CA VAL A 160 -18.19 -8.84 -0.19
C VAL A 160 -17.73 -9.84 0.87
N TRP A 161 -16.62 -9.57 1.55
CA TRP A 161 -16.08 -10.49 2.55
C TRP A 161 -16.93 -10.56 3.82
N ALA A 162 -17.62 -9.48 4.20
CA ALA A 162 -18.62 -9.52 5.27
C ALA A 162 -19.76 -10.48 4.89
N TRP A 163 -20.32 -10.33 3.68
CA TRP A 163 -21.38 -11.21 3.17
C TRP A 163 -20.92 -12.67 3.08
N VAL A 164 -19.70 -12.93 2.57
CA VAL A 164 -19.12 -14.28 2.55
C VAL A 164 -19.02 -14.83 3.96
N SER A 165 -18.55 -14.03 4.92
CA SER A 165 -18.36 -14.49 6.29
C SER A 165 -19.66 -14.80 7.01
N ASP A 166 -20.77 -14.17 6.62
CA ASP A 166 -22.10 -14.52 7.12
C ASP A 166 -22.60 -15.88 6.58
N LYS A 167 -22.12 -16.30 5.40
CA LYS A 167 -22.50 -17.57 4.78
C LYS A 167 -21.64 -18.75 5.22
N VAL A 168 -20.31 -18.57 5.24
CA VAL A 168 -19.36 -19.68 5.49
C VAL A 168 -18.79 -19.68 6.91
N GLY A 169 -19.05 -18.62 7.68
CA GLY A 169 -18.53 -18.42 9.03
C GLY A 169 -17.20 -17.67 9.05
N ARG A 170 -16.94 -16.95 10.15
CA ARG A 170 -15.81 -16.01 10.30
C ARG A 170 -14.45 -16.70 10.18
N ARG A 171 -14.30 -17.83 10.86
CA ARG A 171 -13.06 -18.61 10.83
C ARG A 171 -12.70 -19.09 9.43
N GLN A 172 -13.67 -19.63 8.69
CA GLN A 172 -13.42 -20.13 7.33
C GLN A 172 -13.12 -18.99 6.38
N THR A 173 -13.78 -17.84 6.53
CA THR A 173 -13.48 -16.64 5.75
C THR A 173 -12.04 -16.20 5.97
N PHE A 174 -11.55 -16.12 7.21
CA PHE A 174 -10.16 -15.79 7.48
C PHE A 174 -9.19 -16.81 6.87
N ASN A 175 -9.51 -18.12 6.89
CA ASN A 175 -8.71 -19.12 6.18
C ASN A 175 -8.63 -18.82 4.69
N ILE A 176 -9.77 -18.51 4.05
CA ILE A 176 -9.80 -18.15 2.62
C ILE A 176 -8.97 -16.90 2.36
N LEU A 177 -9.12 -15.85 3.17
CA LEU A 177 -8.35 -14.60 3.04
C LEU A 177 -6.84 -14.87 3.11
N CYS A 178 -6.39 -15.63 4.12
CA CYS A 178 -4.97 -15.94 4.30
C CYS A 178 -4.43 -16.79 3.14
N LEU A 179 -5.12 -17.88 2.80
CA LEU A 179 -4.63 -18.84 1.80
C LEU A 179 -4.67 -18.25 0.37
N SER A 180 -5.70 -17.47 0.02
CA SER A 180 -5.79 -16.85 -1.31
C SER A 180 -4.78 -15.72 -1.51
N SER A 181 -4.34 -15.05 -0.46
CA SER A 181 -3.32 -13.99 -0.57
C SER A 181 -1.98 -14.51 -1.06
N VAL A 182 -1.59 -15.72 -0.70
CA VAL A 182 -0.28 -16.29 -1.06
C VAL A 182 -0.10 -16.38 -2.58
N PRO A 183 -0.96 -17.09 -3.34
CA PRO A 183 -0.81 -17.18 -4.78
C PRO A 183 -0.96 -15.83 -5.50
N LEU A 184 -1.77 -14.90 -4.97
CA LEU A 184 -1.92 -13.56 -5.55
C LEU A 184 -0.58 -12.80 -5.54
N TYR A 185 0.12 -12.78 -4.40
CA TYR A 185 1.42 -12.11 -4.31
C TYR A 185 2.52 -12.85 -5.08
N LEU A 186 2.51 -14.19 -5.12
CA LEU A 186 3.48 -14.97 -5.88
C LEU A 186 3.29 -14.83 -7.40
N ALA A 187 2.08 -14.62 -7.88
CA ALA A 187 1.81 -14.46 -9.29
C ALA A 187 2.34 -13.13 -9.86
N MET A 188 2.36 -12.06 -9.06
CA MET A 188 2.72 -10.71 -9.53
C MET A 188 4.13 -10.63 -10.16
N PRO A 189 5.21 -11.12 -9.54
CA PRO A 189 6.54 -11.09 -10.17
C PRO A 189 6.62 -11.89 -11.47
N GLY A 190 5.92 -13.02 -11.55
CA GLY A 190 5.83 -13.83 -12.75
C GLY A 190 5.12 -13.09 -13.89
N LEU A 191 4.03 -12.41 -13.60
CA LEU A 191 3.28 -11.61 -14.59
C LEU A 191 4.11 -10.40 -15.08
N ILE A 192 4.88 -9.77 -14.21
CA ILE A 192 5.84 -8.72 -14.58
C ILE A 192 6.88 -9.31 -15.54
N SER A 193 7.52 -10.42 -15.17
CA SER A 193 8.54 -11.07 -15.99
C SER A 193 8.02 -11.42 -17.39
N LEU A 194 6.83 -12.01 -17.49
CA LEU A 194 6.20 -12.33 -18.78
C LEU A 194 5.90 -11.08 -19.63
N CYS A 195 5.48 -9.99 -18.99
CA CYS A 195 5.19 -8.72 -19.69
C CYS A 195 6.46 -8.06 -20.23
N VAL A 196 7.57 -8.14 -19.47
CA VAL A 196 8.85 -7.49 -19.80
C VAL A 196 9.65 -8.31 -20.82
N SER A 197 9.55 -9.66 -20.77
CA SER A 197 10.30 -10.54 -21.66
C SER A 197 9.95 -10.39 -23.13
N ASP A 198 8.70 -10.07 -23.45
CA ASP A 198 8.26 -9.78 -24.81
C ASP A 198 7.22 -8.64 -24.80
N PRO A 199 7.68 -7.36 -24.78
CA PRO A 199 6.79 -6.22 -24.78
C PRO A 199 5.92 -6.09 -26.03
N THR A 200 6.35 -6.71 -27.16
CA THR A 200 5.64 -6.66 -28.45
C THR A 200 4.56 -7.73 -28.56
N SER A 201 4.53 -8.68 -27.63
CA SER A 201 3.54 -9.75 -27.61
C SER A 201 2.11 -9.20 -27.47
N PRO A 202 1.15 -9.72 -28.23
CA PRO A 202 -0.26 -9.40 -28.07
C PRO A 202 -0.80 -9.80 -26.68
N LEU A 203 -0.05 -10.62 -25.93
CA LEU A 203 -0.39 -11.06 -24.56
C LEU A 203 0.08 -10.10 -23.46
N SER A 204 0.98 -9.16 -23.75
CA SER A 204 1.52 -8.24 -22.73
C SER A 204 0.44 -7.41 -22.02
N PRO A 205 -0.62 -6.90 -22.67
CA PRO A 205 -1.74 -6.27 -21.99
C PRO A 205 -2.52 -7.23 -21.08
N LEU A 206 -2.57 -8.53 -21.41
CA LEU A 206 -3.20 -9.55 -20.56
C LEU A 206 -2.40 -9.81 -19.29
N TYR A 207 -1.07 -9.81 -19.37
CA TYR A 207 -0.20 -9.93 -18.19
C TYR A 207 -0.33 -8.73 -17.26
N LEU A 208 -0.42 -7.50 -17.81
CA LEU A 208 -0.75 -6.30 -17.05
C LEU A 208 -2.13 -6.42 -16.39
N ALA A 209 -3.15 -6.89 -17.12
CA ALA A 209 -4.47 -7.11 -16.55
C ALA A 209 -4.45 -8.16 -15.41
N GLY A 210 -3.69 -9.24 -15.55
CA GLY A 210 -3.46 -10.24 -14.52
C GLY A 210 -2.81 -9.65 -13.27
N PHE A 211 -1.81 -8.78 -13.43
CA PHE A 211 -1.19 -8.04 -12.33
C PHE A 211 -2.21 -7.13 -11.63
N CYS A 212 -2.98 -6.36 -12.39
CA CYS A 212 -4.02 -5.49 -11.86
C CYS A 212 -5.10 -6.29 -11.10
N LEU A 213 -5.53 -7.43 -11.64
CA LEU A 213 -6.49 -8.31 -10.99
C LEU A 213 -5.93 -8.89 -9.68
N SER A 214 -4.68 -9.36 -9.68
CA SER A 214 -4.03 -9.90 -8.49
C SER A 214 -3.91 -8.84 -7.39
N SER A 215 -3.48 -7.63 -7.73
CA SER A 215 -3.39 -6.51 -6.79
C SER A 215 -4.77 -6.05 -6.31
N PHE A 216 -5.76 -6.01 -7.21
CA PHE A 216 -7.15 -5.69 -6.87
C PHE A 216 -7.71 -6.70 -5.85
N LEU A 217 -7.58 -7.98 -6.10
CA LEU A 217 -8.01 -9.03 -5.16
C LEU A 217 -7.27 -8.97 -3.83
N ALA A 218 -5.96 -8.73 -3.83
CA ALA A 218 -5.17 -8.57 -2.61
C ALA A 218 -5.67 -7.38 -1.76
N VAL A 219 -6.08 -6.28 -2.40
CA VAL A 219 -6.63 -5.11 -1.71
C VAL A 219 -8.06 -5.35 -1.22
N THR A 220 -8.88 -6.16 -1.93
CA THR A 220 -10.19 -6.59 -1.37
C THR A 220 -10.03 -7.38 -0.09
N ILE A 221 -9.01 -8.25 -0.02
CA ILE A 221 -8.69 -9.02 1.20
C ILE A 221 -8.36 -8.10 2.37
N MET A 222 -7.55 -7.06 2.14
CA MET A 222 -7.27 -6.06 3.17
C MET A 222 -8.55 -5.38 3.67
N GLY A 223 -9.48 -5.01 2.77
CA GLY A 223 -10.80 -4.48 3.14
C GLY A 223 -11.62 -5.49 3.96
N GLY A 224 -11.59 -6.76 3.57
CA GLY A 224 -12.26 -7.87 4.22
C GLY A 224 -11.81 -8.10 5.67
N VAL A 225 -10.51 -8.02 5.94
CA VAL A 225 -9.99 -8.14 7.31
C VAL A 225 -10.68 -7.16 8.25
N PHE A 226 -10.86 -5.90 7.82
CA PHE A 226 -11.52 -4.89 8.65
C PHE A 226 -12.99 -5.18 8.95
N SER A 227 -13.72 -5.71 7.98
CA SER A 227 -15.16 -5.94 8.16
C SER A 227 -15.47 -7.26 8.86
N VAL A 228 -14.59 -8.27 8.71
CA VAL A 228 -14.81 -9.59 9.32
C VAL A 228 -14.21 -9.70 10.73
N LEU A 229 -13.22 -8.86 11.08
CA LEU A 229 -12.54 -8.91 12.37
C LEU A 229 -13.48 -8.66 13.57
N PRO A 230 -14.31 -7.57 13.62
CA PRO A 230 -15.17 -7.33 14.77
C PRO A 230 -16.20 -8.45 15.04
N PRO A 231 -16.93 -8.98 14.04
CA PRO A 231 -17.80 -10.12 14.28
C PRO A 231 -17.04 -11.39 14.66
N TYR A 232 -15.79 -11.58 14.21
CA TYR A 232 -14.98 -12.71 14.64
C TYR A 232 -14.54 -12.58 16.10
N GLU A 233 -14.24 -11.37 16.55
CA GLU A 233 -13.98 -11.08 17.97
C GLU A 233 -15.22 -11.39 18.83
N ALA A 234 -16.43 -11.05 18.34
CA ALA A 234 -17.68 -11.37 19.02
C ALA A 234 -17.89 -12.87 19.14
N ASP A 235 -17.56 -13.64 18.10
CA ASP A 235 -17.67 -15.11 18.12
C ASP A 235 -16.68 -15.76 19.11
N LEU A 236 -15.48 -15.15 19.27
CA LEU A 236 -14.44 -15.68 20.17
C LEU A 236 -14.66 -15.29 21.64
N TYR A 237 -15.08 -14.05 21.90
CA TYR A 237 -15.07 -13.46 23.24
C TYR A 237 -16.46 -13.13 23.79
N GLY A 238 -17.51 -13.30 22.98
CA GLY A 238 -18.87 -12.88 23.32
C GLY A 238 -19.15 -11.42 22.97
N SER A 239 -20.43 -11.07 22.86
CA SER A 239 -20.87 -9.77 22.32
C SER A 239 -20.85 -8.63 23.35
N LYS A 240 -20.87 -8.93 24.66
CA LYS A 240 -21.04 -7.94 25.75
C LYS A 240 -19.96 -6.85 25.74
N TYR A 241 -18.70 -7.22 25.50
CA TYR A 241 -17.54 -6.32 25.57
C TYR A 241 -16.85 -6.11 24.22
N VAL A 242 -17.46 -6.55 23.11
CA VAL A 242 -16.80 -6.57 21.78
C VAL A 242 -16.26 -5.20 21.36
N GLY A 243 -16.97 -4.11 21.65
CA GLY A 243 -16.48 -2.77 21.30
C GLY A 243 -15.19 -2.38 22.03
N ALA A 244 -15.09 -2.70 23.32
CA ALA A 244 -13.89 -2.44 24.10
C ALA A 244 -12.74 -3.40 23.71
N ILE A 245 -13.07 -4.65 23.37
CA ILE A 245 -12.11 -5.65 22.87
C ILE A 245 -11.57 -5.20 21.50
N HIS A 246 -12.44 -4.79 20.58
CA HIS A 246 -12.04 -4.25 19.27
C HIS A 246 -11.11 -3.04 19.43
N GLY A 247 -11.35 -2.18 20.41
CA GLY A 247 -10.44 -1.08 20.74
C GLY A 247 -9.01 -1.53 21.06
N LYS A 248 -8.84 -2.75 21.64
CA LYS A 248 -7.51 -3.34 21.87
C LYS A 248 -6.88 -3.92 20.60
N PHE A 249 -7.71 -4.29 19.60
CA PHE A 249 -7.23 -4.73 18.30
C PHE A 249 -6.81 -3.58 17.38
N LEU A 250 -7.38 -2.37 17.50
CA LEU A 250 -7.12 -1.24 16.59
C LEU A 250 -5.63 -0.93 16.32
N PRO A 251 -4.68 -1.13 17.28
CA PRO A 251 -3.26 -0.93 17.01
C PRO A 251 -2.71 -1.74 15.82
N PHE A 252 -3.34 -2.88 15.45
CA PHE A 252 -2.95 -3.61 14.24
C PHE A 252 -3.00 -2.74 12.98
N SER A 253 -3.97 -1.83 12.93
CA SER A 253 -4.14 -0.91 11.81
C SER A 253 -3.00 0.11 11.71
N THR A 254 -2.52 0.61 12.84
CA THR A 254 -1.36 1.52 12.91
C THR A 254 -0.07 0.78 12.52
N ILE A 255 0.15 -0.41 13.10
CA ILE A 255 1.36 -1.21 12.83
C ILE A 255 1.48 -1.51 11.33
N ARG A 256 0.43 -2.06 10.69
CA ARG A 256 0.45 -2.35 9.25
C ARG A 256 0.61 -1.10 8.39
N GLY A 257 0.03 0.04 8.84
CA GLY A 257 0.11 1.32 8.14
C GLY A 257 1.52 1.92 8.11
N ILE A 258 2.35 1.57 9.09
CA ILE A 258 3.76 1.97 9.18
C ILE A 258 4.65 0.90 8.55
N VAL A 259 4.51 -0.35 9.00
CA VAL A 259 5.39 -1.45 8.59
C VAL A 259 5.26 -1.76 7.10
N GLY A 260 4.04 -1.74 6.55
CA GLY A 260 3.81 -2.05 5.15
C GLY A 260 4.58 -1.15 4.18
N PRO A 261 4.34 0.17 4.19
CA PRO A 261 5.07 1.11 3.34
C PRO A 261 6.58 1.12 3.60
N MET A 262 7.01 1.08 4.88
CA MET A 262 8.44 1.07 5.23
C MET A 262 9.16 -0.16 4.71
N LEU A 263 8.56 -1.35 4.86
CA LEU A 263 9.12 -2.60 4.36
C LEU A 263 9.25 -2.57 2.83
N LEU A 264 8.20 -2.10 2.15
CA LEU A 264 8.22 -1.98 0.69
C LEU A 264 9.32 -1.03 0.23
N LEU A 265 9.38 0.18 0.79
CA LEU A 265 10.39 1.18 0.40
C LEU A 265 11.81 0.70 0.70
N HIS A 266 12.02 0.05 1.84
CA HIS A 266 13.31 -0.53 2.21
C HIS A 266 13.74 -1.62 1.23
N LEU A 267 12.87 -2.59 0.95
CA LEU A 267 13.20 -3.67 0.02
C LEU A 267 13.46 -3.14 -1.40
N ARG A 268 12.62 -2.20 -1.86
CA ARG A 268 12.84 -1.54 -3.15
C ARG A 268 14.20 -0.81 -3.19
N SER A 269 14.56 -0.07 -2.15
CA SER A 269 15.86 0.65 -2.11
C SER A 269 17.04 -0.31 -2.08
N VAL A 270 16.93 -1.47 -1.44
CA VAL A 270 17.95 -2.53 -1.46
C VAL A 270 18.12 -3.09 -2.87
N GLU A 271 17.00 -3.40 -3.56
CA GLU A 271 17.07 -3.91 -4.93
C GLU A 271 17.60 -2.83 -5.91
N GLU A 272 17.19 -1.58 -5.74
CA GLU A 272 17.73 -0.45 -6.53
C GLU A 272 19.25 -0.30 -6.34
N ALA A 273 19.73 -0.36 -5.10
CA ALA A 273 21.17 -0.28 -4.81
C ALA A 273 21.97 -1.44 -5.42
N LYS A 274 21.42 -2.67 -5.38
CA LYS A 274 22.04 -3.84 -6.04
C LYS A 274 22.10 -3.66 -7.55
N SER A 275 21.01 -3.22 -8.16
CA SER A 275 20.92 -2.98 -9.60
C SER A 275 21.90 -1.89 -10.05
N ILE A 276 22.01 -0.80 -9.30
CA ILE A 276 22.99 0.26 -9.57
C ILE A 276 24.42 -0.30 -9.52
N GLN A 277 24.76 -1.09 -8.48
CA GLN A 277 26.09 -1.68 -8.37
C GLN A 277 26.39 -2.66 -9.50
N GLU A 278 25.41 -3.43 -9.94
CA GLU A 278 25.56 -4.37 -11.04
C GLU A 278 25.80 -3.64 -12.37
N ILE A 279 25.03 -2.58 -12.65
CA ILE A 279 25.23 -1.75 -13.85
C ILE A 279 26.63 -1.10 -13.82
N LEU A 280 27.03 -0.50 -12.69
CA LEU A 280 28.32 0.16 -12.55
C LEU A 280 29.54 -0.79 -12.74
N ARG A 281 29.36 -2.10 -12.53
CA ARG A 281 30.41 -3.10 -12.78
C ARG A 281 30.56 -3.45 -14.26
N ASN A 282 29.52 -3.27 -15.04
CA ASN A 282 29.45 -3.73 -16.43
C ASN A 282 29.42 -2.57 -17.44
N VAL A 283 29.16 -1.33 -16.99
CA VAL A 283 29.13 -0.15 -17.87
C VAL A 283 30.54 0.24 -18.31
N ASP A 284 30.67 0.67 -19.57
CA ASP A 284 31.92 1.19 -20.11
C ASP A 284 32.31 2.49 -19.40
N PRO A 285 33.54 2.60 -18.83
CA PRO A 285 34.01 3.80 -18.15
C PRO A 285 34.00 5.06 -19.01
N ASP A 286 34.26 4.95 -20.32
CA ASP A 286 34.27 6.08 -21.24
C ASP A 286 32.84 6.59 -21.51
N VAL A 287 31.86 5.69 -21.60
CA VAL A 287 30.44 6.03 -21.72
C VAL A 287 29.93 6.69 -20.42
N PHE A 288 30.36 6.16 -19.26
CA PHE A 288 30.02 6.76 -17.98
C PHE A 288 30.60 8.18 -17.84
N LEU A 289 31.89 8.36 -18.18
CA LEU A 289 32.58 9.65 -18.15
C LEU A 289 31.88 10.68 -19.07
N SER A 290 31.54 10.27 -20.30
CA SER A 290 30.88 11.17 -21.26
C SER A 290 29.48 11.58 -20.82
N THR A 291 28.76 10.70 -20.08
CA THR A 291 27.39 10.93 -19.65
C THR A 291 27.30 11.75 -18.35
N PHE A 292 28.17 11.46 -17.37
CA PHE A 292 28.10 12.05 -16.04
C PHE A 292 29.20 13.08 -15.78
N GLY A 293 30.18 13.23 -16.69
CA GLY A 293 31.27 14.19 -16.56
C GLY A 293 32.26 13.88 -15.45
N ALA A 294 32.27 12.62 -14.96
CA ALA A 294 33.11 12.19 -13.85
C ALA A 294 33.55 10.73 -14.05
N ASP A 295 34.70 10.37 -13.49
CA ASP A 295 35.24 9.03 -13.56
C ASP A 295 34.36 8.06 -12.74
N ILE A 296 34.31 6.78 -13.21
CA ILE A 296 33.52 5.73 -12.57
C ILE A 296 33.97 5.44 -11.13
N SER A 297 35.21 5.75 -10.77
CA SER A 297 35.72 5.63 -9.40
C SER A 297 35.00 6.56 -8.42
N SER A 298 34.41 7.66 -8.91
CA SER A 298 33.62 8.60 -8.13
C SER A 298 32.12 8.24 -8.08
N ALA A 299 31.72 7.15 -8.75
CA ALA A 299 30.31 6.76 -8.88
C ALA A 299 29.59 6.61 -7.51
N ALA A 300 30.26 6.12 -6.48
CA ALA A 300 29.69 5.98 -5.15
C ALA A 300 29.22 7.34 -4.56
N VAL A 301 30.04 8.38 -4.69
CA VAL A 301 29.72 9.73 -4.22
C VAL A 301 28.59 10.35 -5.06
N LEU A 302 28.60 10.07 -6.37
CA LEU A 302 27.56 10.57 -7.30
C LEU A 302 26.20 9.87 -7.06
N VAL A 303 26.19 8.62 -6.67
CA VAL A 303 24.97 7.90 -6.26
C VAL A 303 24.45 8.44 -4.94
N GLU A 304 25.31 8.65 -3.95
CA GLU A 304 24.93 9.22 -2.66
C GLU A 304 24.35 10.63 -2.79
N SER A 305 24.94 11.48 -3.65
CA SER A 305 24.45 12.83 -3.97
C SER A 305 23.23 12.83 -4.91
N LYS A 306 22.74 11.65 -5.36
CA LYS A 306 21.67 11.48 -6.35
C LYS A 306 21.94 12.13 -7.72
N ALA A 307 23.18 12.46 -8.02
CA ALA A 307 23.59 12.90 -9.35
C ALA A 307 23.50 11.75 -10.37
N VAL A 308 23.84 10.55 -9.93
CA VAL A 308 23.65 9.28 -10.66
C VAL A 308 22.46 8.54 -10.05
N THR A 309 21.44 8.26 -10.86
CA THR A 309 20.22 7.51 -10.48
C THR A 309 20.06 6.31 -11.38
N LEU A 310 19.29 5.29 -10.94
CA LEU A 310 19.03 4.11 -11.74
C LEU A 310 18.46 4.46 -13.12
N SER A 311 17.50 5.38 -13.20
CA SER A 311 16.88 5.80 -14.47
C SER A 311 17.87 6.41 -15.45
N LYS A 312 18.90 7.13 -14.96
CA LYS A 312 19.97 7.63 -15.80
C LYS A 312 20.95 6.53 -16.23
N LEU A 313 21.25 5.58 -15.35
CA LEU A 313 22.10 4.45 -15.67
C LEU A 313 21.45 3.50 -16.70
N VAL A 314 20.15 3.34 -16.65
CA VAL A 314 19.40 2.55 -17.65
C VAL A 314 19.57 3.10 -19.07
N SER A 315 19.77 4.41 -19.24
CA SER A 315 19.99 5.02 -20.57
C SER A 315 21.36 4.68 -21.20
N ILE A 316 22.30 4.16 -20.40
CA ILE A 316 23.67 3.76 -20.82
C ILE A 316 23.95 2.29 -20.57
N LEU A 317 22.90 1.47 -20.46
CA LEU A 317 23.04 0.01 -20.25
C LEU A 317 23.80 -0.64 -21.39
N PRO A 318 24.72 -1.58 -21.09
CA PRO A 318 25.31 -2.46 -22.09
C PRO A 318 24.23 -3.25 -22.85
N PRO A 319 24.45 -3.59 -24.13
CA PRO A 319 23.45 -4.29 -24.97
C PRO A 319 23.03 -5.68 -24.44
N ASP A 320 23.85 -6.29 -23.62
CA ASP A 320 23.65 -7.61 -23.01
C ASP A 320 22.93 -7.55 -21.64
N MET A 321 22.71 -6.36 -21.10
CA MET A 321 21.98 -6.15 -19.86
C MET A 321 20.53 -5.70 -20.11
N SER A 322 19.59 -6.33 -19.38
CA SER A 322 18.18 -5.91 -19.37
C SER A 322 17.93 -4.84 -18.29
N ASP A 323 16.95 -3.97 -18.54
CA ASP A 323 16.50 -2.97 -17.57
C ASP A 323 16.00 -3.65 -16.26
N PRO A 324 16.62 -3.38 -15.11
CA PRO A 324 16.22 -3.96 -13.83
C PRO A 324 14.99 -3.25 -13.20
N SER A 325 14.60 -2.08 -13.69
CA SER A 325 13.56 -1.25 -13.09
C SER A 325 12.23 -2.00 -12.87
N PRO A 326 11.74 -2.85 -13.78
CA PRO A 326 10.50 -3.61 -13.59
C PRO A 326 10.53 -4.57 -12.40
N PHE A 327 11.71 -5.03 -11.98
CA PHE A 327 11.88 -6.07 -10.97
C PHE A 327 12.14 -5.55 -9.55
N LEU A 328 12.26 -4.23 -9.36
CA LEU A 328 12.58 -3.60 -8.07
C LEU A 328 11.58 -3.94 -6.95
N TYR A 329 10.36 -4.32 -7.30
CA TYR A 329 9.31 -4.68 -6.33
C TYR A 329 9.16 -6.19 -6.12
N SER A 330 9.92 -7.04 -6.82
CA SER A 330 9.77 -8.49 -6.75
C SER A 330 10.03 -9.03 -5.35
N SER A 331 11.10 -8.59 -4.69
CA SER A 331 11.43 -8.96 -3.30
C SER A 331 10.31 -8.57 -2.33
N THR A 332 9.66 -7.42 -2.55
CA THR A 332 8.51 -7.00 -1.75
C THR A 332 7.34 -7.95 -1.94
N MET A 333 7.00 -8.33 -3.18
CA MET A 333 5.88 -9.24 -3.45
C MET A 333 6.11 -10.62 -2.86
N TYR A 334 7.31 -11.17 -2.94
CA TYR A 334 7.69 -12.42 -2.26
C TYR A 334 7.60 -12.28 -0.74
N SER A 335 8.04 -11.17 -0.18
CA SER A 335 7.92 -10.90 1.26
C SER A 335 6.44 -10.83 1.70
N MET A 336 5.57 -10.20 0.90
CA MET A 336 4.12 -10.18 1.20
C MET A 336 3.49 -11.56 1.12
N ALA A 337 3.92 -12.40 0.17
CA ALA A 337 3.50 -13.81 0.11
C ALA A 337 3.94 -14.59 1.36
N ALA A 338 5.17 -14.37 1.83
CA ALA A 338 5.67 -14.98 3.06
C ALA A 338 4.88 -14.51 4.31
N LEU A 339 4.58 -13.22 4.42
CA LEU A 339 3.75 -12.68 5.51
C LEU A 339 2.32 -13.28 5.47
N ALA A 340 1.74 -13.43 4.28
CA ALA A 340 0.45 -14.08 4.10
C ALA A 340 0.49 -15.56 4.49
N ALA A 341 1.55 -16.29 4.13
CA ALA A 341 1.74 -17.67 4.55
C ALA A 341 1.91 -17.79 6.07
N CYS A 342 2.70 -16.92 6.70
CA CYS A 342 2.81 -16.85 8.15
C CYS A 342 1.45 -16.57 8.80
N SER A 343 0.65 -15.64 8.24
CA SER A 343 -0.69 -15.35 8.75
C SER A 343 -1.60 -16.58 8.69
N ALA A 344 -1.50 -17.38 7.62
CA ALA A 344 -2.25 -18.62 7.48
C ALA A 344 -1.89 -19.64 8.56
N VAL A 345 -0.60 -19.81 8.86
CA VAL A 345 -0.12 -20.72 9.92
C VAL A 345 -0.59 -20.27 11.31
N LEU A 346 -0.48 -18.97 11.59
CA LEU A 346 -0.95 -18.41 12.86
C LEU A 346 -2.46 -18.60 13.03
N HIS A 347 -3.22 -18.32 11.97
CA HIS A 347 -4.67 -18.48 12.00
C HIS A 347 -5.10 -19.97 12.15
N ALA A 348 -4.41 -20.89 11.48
CA ALA A 348 -4.66 -22.33 11.60
C ALA A 348 -4.45 -22.82 13.06
N SER A 349 -3.52 -22.20 13.79
CA SER A 349 -3.22 -22.51 15.20
C SER A 349 -4.27 -21.96 16.17
N LEU A 350 -5.21 -21.13 15.71
CA LEU A 350 -6.23 -20.49 16.55
C LEU A 350 -7.26 -21.52 17.02
N LYS A 351 -7.39 -21.68 18.33
CA LYS A 351 -8.34 -22.58 19.00
C LYS A 351 -9.43 -21.75 19.70
N PRO A 352 -10.57 -22.34 20.05
CA PRO A 352 -11.58 -21.67 20.89
C PRO A 352 -10.96 -21.17 22.19
N VAL A 353 -11.51 -20.07 22.73
CA VAL A 353 -11.06 -19.49 24.01
C VAL A 353 -11.46 -20.42 25.15
N ASP A 354 -10.54 -20.65 26.11
CA ASP A 354 -10.77 -21.50 27.27
C ASP A 354 -11.85 -20.87 28.18
N ARG A 355 -12.77 -21.69 28.68
CA ARG A 355 -13.89 -21.29 29.54
C ARG A 355 -13.46 -20.57 30.82
N LYS A 356 -12.24 -20.81 31.30
CA LYS A 356 -11.70 -20.13 32.51
C LYS A 356 -11.58 -18.61 32.37
N TYR A 357 -11.55 -18.09 31.14
CA TYR A 357 -11.46 -16.65 30.87
C TYR A 357 -12.81 -15.94 30.80
N PHE A 358 -13.90 -16.71 30.68
CA PHE A 358 -15.25 -16.17 30.63
C PHE A 358 -15.74 -15.75 32.03
N GLU A 359 -16.67 -14.79 32.06
CA GLU A 359 -17.41 -14.45 33.28
C GLU A 359 -18.10 -15.71 33.82
N LYS A 360 -18.09 -15.86 35.16
CA LYS A 360 -18.81 -16.93 35.85
C LYS A 360 -20.30 -16.56 36.00
#